data_90d07f2b72efa2694ceeaf912a874693
#
_entry.id   90d07f2b72efa2694ceeaf912a874693
#
_cell.length_a   1.000
_cell.length_b   1.000
_cell.length_c   1.000
_cell.angle_alpha   90.00
_cell.angle_beta   90.00
_cell.angle_gamma   90.00
#
_symmetry.space_group_name_H-M   'P 1'
#
loop_
_entity.id
_entity.type
_entity.pdbx_description
1 polymer ?
#
loop_
_entity_poly.entity_id
_entity_poly.type
_entity_poly.pdbx_seq_one_letter_code
_entity_poly.pdbx_strand_id
1 'polypeptide(L)'
;MLQELVSVADASIPKIDLSSIPEQFHAKILAELQKTKPEGLSLEQISDSIYDSSLFEHIAGKDKGADKKAYKAALMRQIIGRKPIFENNAESMGLITLEYPAIKNIKRPSSLIDYLENYGGNVTDNDWHDFLKLSLDYVFRVGNHIQPLIDGERKYVRDSNIGTPITAPNDIRKGISHWPIIAEEDGIISSKQNRLIMLLCAGLGITTLSELQCRKRNVADIMNDAWKDLVDNNVITMVKADDNDGYNTSRYHKNNEYVGCYYLDLSGEEKNTVCIVKLTKEVKECPVTGKLIDTTFCGYSPLLCGELNEKLIERYKCSSENIKMPIRPKDNDEVDNWANSNPEIEILKTKGLWSDRHKYSYKKQPTYIAAEHSAQQSKKLLREYTKAFSQKNPSINVLHCSTTMEMGVDIGDIDVVLMDTIPPTAANYLQRVGRAGRMGQSKAIAFSLCNNTPVGQHAFANPMWALQTTNHMIKVRPSQTIIQRHINSFFFRQFICDNGTGIQATISIDEFMTSTCDAFVQFLEDMSTNSAERRKFGKVFGTNIPYTINITKDTITDIQKEYNDSIKELSDAFIQFQDDDRRKMAISNQIR
;
A
#
# COMPACT_ATOMS: atom_id res chain seq x y z
N MET A 1 1.44 -4.32 4.68
CA MET A 1 0.15 -4.80 4.18
C MET A 1 -1.04 -3.94 4.59
N LEU A 2 -0.98 -3.17 5.68
CA LEU A 2 -2.03 -2.21 6.09
C LEU A 2 -1.79 -0.78 5.58
N GLN A 3 -0.67 -0.51 4.92
CA GLN A 3 -0.24 0.85 4.52
C GLN A 3 -0.69 1.30 3.13
N GLU A 4 -1.36 0.45 2.35
CA GLU A 4 -1.63 0.73 0.92
C GLU A 4 -2.98 1.36 0.62
N LEU A 5 -3.70 1.83 1.63
CA LEU A 5 -5.05 2.27 1.44
C LEU A 5 -5.22 3.76 1.61
N VAL A 6 -5.68 4.35 0.54
CA VAL A 6 -6.20 5.72 0.46
C VAL A 6 -5.27 6.77 1.06
N SER A 7 -4.29 7.23 0.32
CA SER A 7 -3.65 8.51 0.64
C SER A 7 -4.48 9.63 0.06
N VAL A 8 -5.08 10.38 0.93
CA VAL A 8 -5.70 11.65 0.58
C VAL A 8 -4.62 12.71 0.63
N ALA A 9 -4.44 13.45 -0.46
CA ALA A 9 -3.57 14.63 -0.47
C ALA A 9 -4.13 15.76 0.42
N ASP A 10 -5.38 15.64 0.87
CA ASP A 10 -6.04 16.57 1.75
C ASP A 10 -6.15 15.98 3.15
N ALA A 11 -5.48 16.61 4.13
CA ALA A 11 -5.43 16.19 5.54
C ALA A 11 -6.80 16.22 6.26
N SER A 12 -7.86 16.64 5.56
CA SER A 12 -9.21 16.78 6.12
C SER A 12 -10.07 15.53 5.99
N ILE A 13 -9.66 14.52 5.19
CA ILE A 13 -10.44 13.30 4.97
C ILE A 13 -9.84 12.15 5.77
N PRO A 14 -10.64 11.48 6.62
CA PRO A 14 -10.18 10.33 7.38
C PRO A 14 -9.70 9.22 6.44
N LYS A 15 -8.50 8.69 6.68
CA LYS A 15 -8.00 7.51 5.96
C LYS A 15 -8.65 6.28 6.58
N ILE A 16 -9.74 5.84 5.96
CA ILE A 16 -10.41 4.61 6.36
C ILE A 16 -9.89 3.47 5.51
N ASP A 17 -9.32 2.47 6.16
CA ASP A 17 -8.96 1.23 5.50
C ASP A 17 -10.13 0.25 5.48
N LEU A 18 -10.94 0.32 4.43
CA LEU A 18 -12.04 -0.60 4.20
C LEU A 18 -11.60 -1.91 3.55
N SER A 19 -10.37 -2.02 3.08
CA SER A 19 -9.88 -3.20 2.36
C SER A 19 -9.02 -4.13 3.22
N SER A 20 -8.85 -3.81 4.50
CA SER A 20 -8.09 -4.65 5.43
C SER A 20 -8.67 -6.05 5.59
N ILE A 21 -9.96 -6.23 5.33
CA ILE A 21 -10.64 -7.52 5.37
C ILE A 21 -11.49 -7.68 4.10
N PRO A 22 -10.89 -8.18 3.01
CA PRO A 22 -11.56 -8.35 1.72
C PRO A 22 -12.86 -9.16 1.83
N GLU A 23 -12.89 -10.17 2.66
CA GLU A 23 -14.00 -11.08 2.84
C GLU A 23 -15.31 -10.39 3.26
N GLN A 24 -15.23 -9.25 3.93
CA GLN A 24 -16.42 -8.46 4.30
C GLN A 24 -17.19 -7.93 3.08
N PHE A 25 -16.49 -7.69 1.96
CA PHE A 25 -17.12 -7.27 0.71
C PHE A 25 -17.62 -8.45 -0.11
N HIS A 26 -16.89 -9.56 -0.11
CA HIS A 26 -17.19 -10.71 -0.96
C HIS A 26 -18.60 -11.23 -0.73
N ALA A 27 -18.98 -11.52 0.51
CA ALA A 27 -20.31 -12.03 0.81
C ALA A 27 -21.44 -11.04 0.44
N LYS A 28 -21.20 -9.73 0.54
CA LYS A 28 -22.16 -8.70 0.11
C LYS A 28 -22.29 -8.69 -1.42
N ILE A 29 -21.18 -8.74 -2.15
CA ILE A 29 -21.14 -8.82 -3.61
C ILE A 29 -21.86 -10.07 -4.08
N LEU A 30 -21.53 -11.24 -3.53
CA LEU A 30 -22.14 -12.51 -3.89
C LEU A 30 -23.65 -12.50 -3.63
N ALA A 31 -24.09 -11.98 -2.49
CA ALA A 31 -25.50 -11.89 -2.15
C ALA A 31 -26.27 -10.97 -3.11
N GLU A 32 -25.64 -9.88 -3.55
CA GLU A 32 -26.28 -8.96 -4.49
C GLU A 32 -26.37 -9.56 -5.89
N LEU A 33 -25.30 -10.16 -6.38
CA LEU A 33 -25.28 -10.88 -7.67
C LEU A 33 -26.27 -12.05 -7.72
N GLN A 34 -26.58 -12.69 -6.57
CA GLN A 34 -27.59 -13.74 -6.51
C GLN A 34 -29.03 -13.25 -6.62
N LYS A 35 -29.31 -11.99 -6.23
CA LYS A 35 -30.65 -11.40 -6.35
C LYS A 35 -30.99 -11.05 -7.79
N THR A 36 -29.97 -10.79 -8.59
CA THR A 36 -30.13 -10.38 -9.99
C THR A 36 -30.19 -11.60 -10.90
N LYS A 37 -30.78 -11.40 -12.08
CA LYS A 37 -30.82 -12.43 -13.13
C LYS A 37 -29.40 -12.69 -13.67
N PRO A 38 -29.19 -13.75 -14.47
CA PRO A 38 -27.86 -14.20 -14.97
C PRO A 38 -27.09 -13.14 -15.80
N GLU A 39 -27.67 -12.00 -16.04
CA GLU A 39 -27.07 -10.90 -16.81
C GLU A 39 -25.89 -10.23 -16.12
N GLY A 40 -25.81 -10.31 -14.77
CA GLY A 40 -24.78 -9.68 -13.97
C GLY A 40 -25.09 -8.20 -13.65
N LEU A 41 -24.15 -7.53 -13.01
CA LEU A 41 -24.26 -6.13 -12.58
C LEU A 41 -23.02 -5.33 -12.98
N SER A 42 -23.19 -4.05 -13.29
CA SER A 42 -22.07 -3.13 -13.41
C SER A 42 -21.41 -2.87 -12.05
N LEU A 43 -20.18 -2.40 -12.06
CA LEU A 43 -19.47 -2.00 -10.83
C LEU A 43 -20.21 -0.93 -10.05
N GLU A 44 -20.85 0.00 -10.74
CA GLU A 44 -21.62 1.07 -10.14
C GLU A 44 -22.88 0.56 -9.46
N GLN A 45 -23.63 -0.30 -10.14
CA GLN A 45 -24.81 -0.97 -9.57
C GLN A 45 -24.48 -1.77 -8.30
N ILE A 46 -23.36 -2.52 -8.31
CA ILE A 46 -22.91 -3.24 -7.11
C ILE A 46 -22.55 -2.24 -6.01
N SER A 47 -21.77 -1.21 -6.32
CA SER A 47 -21.36 -0.22 -5.33
C SER A 47 -22.55 0.46 -4.68
N ASP A 48 -23.56 0.85 -5.45
CA ASP A 48 -24.75 1.50 -4.94
C ASP A 48 -25.62 0.57 -4.09
N SER A 49 -25.73 -0.70 -4.47
CA SER A 49 -26.54 -1.71 -3.74
C SER A 49 -25.96 -2.09 -2.40
N ILE A 50 -24.64 -2.14 -2.27
CA ILE A 50 -23.98 -2.62 -1.03
C ILE A 50 -23.45 -1.49 -0.15
N TYR A 51 -23.57 -0.23 -0.60
CA TYR A 51 -23.13 0.94 0.16
C TYR A 51 -23.94 1.09 1.45
N ASP A 52 -23.23 1.21 2.56
CA ASP A 52 -23.81 1.40 3.88
C ASP A 52 -23.29 2.71 4.47
N SER A 53 -24.15 3.74 4.45
CA SER A 53 -23.82 5.07 4.95
C SER A 53 -23.57 5.09 6.45
N SER A 54 -24.12 4.14 7.20
CA SER A 54 -23.96 4.07 8.67
C SER A 54 -22.52 3.83 9.09
N LEU A 55 -21.71 3.22 8.21
CA LEU A 55 -20.28 2.99 8.46
C LEU A 55 -19.47 4.28 8.59
N PHE A 56 -20.00 5.39 8.05
CA PHE A 56 -19.27 6.65 7.92
C PHE A 56 -19.84 7.80 8.76
N GLU A 57 -20.96 7.59 9.46
CA GLU A 57 -21.65 8.64 10.22
C GLU A 57 -20.75 9.39 11.23
N HIS A 58 -19.72 8.72 11.73
CA HIS A 58 -18.82 9.26 12.74
C HIS A 58 -17.42 9.61 12.23
N ILE A 59 -17.09 9.25 10.99
CA ILE A 59 -15.72 9.32 10.46
C ILE A 59 -15.61 10.35 9.34
N ALA A 60 -16.69 10.57 8.62
CA ALA A 60 -16.70 11.50 7.51
C ALA A 60 -16.75 12.95 7.99
N GLY A 61 -15.83 13.74 7.49
CA GLY A 61 -15.95 15.18 7.51
C GLY A 61 -17.25 15.64 6.80
N LYS A 62 -17.54 16.92 6.78
CA LYS A 62 -18.79 17.51 6.25
C LYS A 62 -19.10 17.23 4.78
N ASP A 63 -18.23 16.51 4.05
CA ASP A 63 -18.43 16.19 2.63
C ASP A 63 -19.13 14.83 2.46
N LYS A 64 -20.45 14.87 2.36
CA LYS A 64 -21.32 13.68 2.22
C LYS A 64 -21.05 12.84 0.96
N GLY A 65 -20.30 13.33 -0.01
CA GLY A 65 -19.93 12.58 -1.22
C GLY A 65 -18.62 11.82 -1.10
N ALA A 66 -17.76 12.21 -0.16
CA ALA A 66 -16.43 11.63 0.02
C ALA A 66 -16.47 10.16 0.46
N ASP A 67 -17.43 9.81 1.30
CA ASP A 67 -17.59 8.48 1.87
C ASP A 67 -17.96 7.44 0.82
N LYS A 68 -18.93 7.78 -0.02
CA LYS A 68 -19.39 6.91 -1.12
C LYS A 68 -18.25 6.65 -2.10
N LYS A 69 -17.46 7.68 -2.40
CA LYS A 69 -16.29 7.57 -3.30
C LYS A 69 -15.19 6.67 -2.71
N ALA A 70 -14.89 6.83 -1.42
CA ALA A 70 -13.92 5.98 -0.73
C ALA A 70 -14.37 4.51 -0.69
N TYR A 71 -15.66 4.28 -0.42
CA TYR A 71 -16.24 2.94 -0.41
C TYR A 71 -16.20 2.28 -1.79
N LYS A 72 -16.57 3.01 -2.84
CA LYS A 72 -16.49 2.56 -4.23
C LYS A 72 -15.06 2.22 -4.63
N ALA A 73 -14.08 3.05 -4.26
CA ALA A 73 -12.68 2.78 -4.52
C ALA A 73 -12.18 1.49 -3.82
N ALA A 74 -12.58 1.27 -2.56
CA ALA A 74 -12.25 0.05 -1.82
C ALA A 74 -12.89 -1.19 -2.46
N LEU A 75 -14.17 -1.10 -2.84
CA LEU A 75 -14.90 -2.16 -3.53
C LEU A 75 -14.25 -2.52 -4.86
N MET A 76 -13.89 -1.53 -5.66
CA MET A 76 -13.24 -1.76 -6.96
C MET A 76 -11.93 -2.53 -6.84
N ARG A 77 -11.15 -2.30 -5.79
CA ARG A 77 -9.94 -3.09 -5.53
C ARG A 77 -10.25 -4.57 -5.32
N GLN A 78 -11.37 -4.90 -4.69
CA GLN A 78 -11.77 -6.30 -4.48
C GLN A 78 -12.21 -7.00 -5.76
N ILE A 79 -12.67 -6.24 -6.74
CA ILE A 79 -13.18 -6.77 -8.01
C ILE A 79 -12.10 -6.72 -9.11
N ILE A 80 -11.38 -5.59 -9.21
CA ILE A 80 -10.49 -5.31 -10.36
C ILE A 80 -9.04 -5.74 -10.12
N GLY A 81 -8.61 -5.84 -8.86
CA GLY A 81 -7.21 -6.04 -8.49
C GLY A 81 -6.67 -7.41 -8.87
N ARG A 82 -6.10 -7.55 -10.07
CA ARG A 82 -5.38 -8.78 -10.51
C ARG A 82 -3.89 -8.79 -10.21
N LYS A 83 -3.35 -7.82 -9.48
CA LYS A 83 -1.93 -7.86 -9.11
C LYS A 83 -1.64 -9.07 -8.23
N PRO A 84 -0.46 -9.70 -8.36
CA PRO A 84 -0.07 -10.86 -7.53
C PRO A 84 -0.13 -10.59 -6.01
N ILE A 85 0.01 -9.34 -5.61
CA ILE A 85 -0.09 -8.91 -4.20
C ILE A 85 -1.54 -8.93 -3.66
N PHE A 86 -2.55 -9.03 -4.53
CA PHE A 86 -3.96 -9.11 -4.15
C PHE A 86 -4.55 -10.51 -4.42
N GLU A 87 -3.86 -11.53 -3.96
CA GLU A 87 -4.24 -12.94 -4.22
C GLU A 87 -5.60 -13.37 -3.64
N ASN A 88 -6.21 -12.55 -2.79
CA ASN A 88 -7.45 -12.87 -2.10
C ASN A 88 -8.63 -11.96 -2.51
N ASN A 89 -8.60 -11.38 -3.71
CA ASN A 89 -9.77 -10.68 -4.23
C ASN A 89 -10.84 -11.67 -4.71
N ALA A 90 -12.07 -11.20 -4.90
CA ALA A 90 -13.20 -12.05 -5.25
C ALA A 90 -12.99 -12.84 -6.56
N GLU A 91 -12.29 -12.28 -7.53
CA GLU A 91 -12.00 -12.94 -8.80
C GLU A 91 -10.89 -13.99 -8.68
N SER A 92 -9.78 -13.69 -8.00
CA SER A 92 -8.67 -14.65 -7.82
C SER A 92 -9.08 -15.86 -6.97
N MET A 93 -10.10 -15.68 -6.13
CA MET A 93 -10.72 -16.78 -5.38
C MET A 93 -11.77 -17.55 -6.19
N GLY A 94 -12.00 -17.20 -7.46
CA GLY A 94 -12.98 -17.86 -8.31
C GLY A 94 -14.44 -17.57 -7.94
N LEU A 95 -14.73 -16.53 -7.16
CA LEU A 95 -16.09 -16.21 -6.72
C LEU A 95 -16.88 -15.45 -7.77
N ILE A 96 -16.21 -14.58 -8.50
CA ILE A 96 -16.79 -13.74 -9.54
C ILE A 96 -15.94 -13.80 -10.82
N THR A 97 -16.56 -13.50 -11.93
CA THR A 97 -15.89 -13.28 -13.23
C THR A 97 -16.30 -11.93 -13.81
N LEU A 98 -15.42 -11.32 -14.57
CA LEU A 98 -15.71 -10.11 -15.32
C LEU A 98 -15.94 -10.46 -16.78
N GLU A 99 -17.03 -9.94 -17.35
CA GLU A 99 -17.34 -10.04 -18.77
C GLU A 99 -17.33 -8.64 -19.41
N TYR A 100 -16.94 -8.61 -20.67
CA TYR A 100 -16.95 -7.41 -21.52
C TYR A 100 -17.96 -7.60 -22.66
N PRO A 101 -19.20 -7.17 -22.51
CA PRO A 101 -20.28 -7.49 -23.46
C PRO A 101 -19.99 -7.08 -24.91
N ALA A 102 -19.27 -5.98 -25.12
CA ALA A 102 -18.92 -5.50 -26.45
C ALA A 102 -18.06 -6.50 -27.26
N ILE A 103 -17.25 -7.32 -26.58
CA ILE A 103 -16.39 -8.34 -27.25
C ILE A 103 -17.23 -9.37 -27.99
N LYS A 104 -18.40 -9.72 -27.49
CA LYS A 104 -19.25 -10.79 -28.08
C LYS A 104 -19.67 -10.53 -29.54
N ASN A 105 -19.62 -9.28 -29.96
CA ASN A 105 -19.96 -8.89 -31.33
C ASN A 105 -18.74 -8.87 -32.28
N ILE A 106 -17.54 -9.06 -31.76
CA ILE A 106 -16.30 -9.01 -32.52
C ILE A 106 -16.07 -10.38 -33.19
N LYS A 107 -15.93 -10.39 -34.50
CA LYS A 107 -15.60 -11.59 -35.25
C LYS A 107 -14.08 -11.81 -35.33
N ARG A 108 -13.66 -13.00 -35.63
CA ARG A 108 -12.24 -13.30 -35.92
C ARG A 108 -11.74 -12.42 -37.06
N PRO A 109 -10.57 -11.75 -36.92
CA PRO A 109 -10.01 -10.92 -37.98
C PRO A 109 -9.49 -11.74 -39.16
N SER A 110 -9.40 -11.09 -40.32
CA SER A 110 -8.90 -11.74 -41.54
C SER A 110 -7.49 -12.30 -41.36
N SER A 111 -6.61 -11.62 -40.66
CA SER A 111 -5.25 -12.10 -40.38
C SER A 111 -5.22 -13.42 -39.63
N LEU A 112 -6.16 -13.65 -38.71
CA LEU A 112 -6.31 -14.91 -37.99
C LEU A 112 -6.87 -16.00 -38.92
N ILE A 113 -7.89 -15.66 -39.73
CA ILE A 113 -8.48 -16.61 -40.70
C ILE A 113 -7.42 -17.06 -41.70
N ASP A 114 -6.70 -16.12 -42.30
CA ASP A 114 -5.62 -16.39 -43.26
C ASP A 114 -4.51 -17.26 -42.63
N TYR A 115 -4.20 -16.99 -41.35
CA TYR A 115 -3.23 -17.84 -40.64
C TYR A 115 -3.70 -19.29 -40.52
N LEU A 116 -4.97 -19.49 -40.09
CA LEU A 116 -5.54 -20.83 -39.90
C LEU A 116 -5.65 -21.59 -41.20
N GLU A 117 -5.96 -20.93 -42.32
CA GLU A 117 -6.00 -21.53 -43.65
C GLU A 117 -4.61 -21.97 -44.12
N ASN A 118 -3.56 -21.18 -43.83
CA ASN A 118 -2.20 -21.46 -44.31
C ASN A 118 -1.44 -22.48 -43.44
N TYR A 119 -1.67 -22.47 -42.14
CA TYR A 119 -0.87 -23.23 -41.17
C TYR A 119 -1.67 -24.25 -40.36
N GLY A 120 -2.99 -24.24 -40.52
CA GLY A 120 -3.88 -25.10 -39.75
C GLY A 120 -4.14 -24.55 -38.35
N GLY A 121 -4.90 -25.31 -37.58
CA GLY A 121 -5.33 -24.93 -36.22
C GLY A 121 -6.85 -24.74 -36.17
N ASN A 122 -7.37 -24.65 -34.97
CA ASN A 122 -8.79 -24.44 -34.73
C ASN A 122 -8.98 -23.42 -33.62
N VAL A 123 -9.07 -22.16 -34.02
CA VAL A 123 -9.42 -21.05 -33.11
C VAL A 123 -10.83 -20.62 -33.52
N THR A 124 -11.80 -20.82 -32.62
CA THR A 124 -13.21 -20.46 -32.83
C THR A 124 -13.46 -18.97 -32.53
N ASP A 125 -14.65 -18.46 -32.85
CA ASP A 125 -15.04 -17.11 -32.45
C ASP A 125 -15.07 -16.97 -30.92
N ASN A 126 -15.46 -18.01 -30.19
CA ASN A 126 -15.41 -18.00 -28.73
C ASN A 126 -13.97 -17.94 -28.19
N ASP A 127 -13.03 -18.70 -28.80
CA ASP A 127 -11.62 -18.60 -28.43
C ASP A 127 -11.08 -17.19 -28.69
N TRP A 128 -11.49 -16.55 -29.81
CA TRP A 128 -11.11 -15.15 -30.06
C TRP A 128 -11.66 -14.19 -29.03
N HIS A 129 -12.93 -14.34 -28.61
CA HIS A 129 -13.51 -13.56 -27.52
C HIS A 129 -12.74 -13.79 -26.20
N ASP A 130 -12.36 -15.02 -25.91
CA ASP A 130 -11.55 -15.36 -24.74
C ASP A 130 -10.17 -14.67 -24.80
N PHE A 131 -9.53 -14.67 -25.97
CA PHE A 131 -8.26 -13.98 -26.17
C PHE A 131 -8.38 -12.46 -25.94
N LEU A 132 -9.42 -11.83 -26.50
CA LEU A 132 -9.68 -10.41 -26.28
C LEU A 132 -9.98 -10.09 -24.80
N LYS A 133 -10.78 -10.93 -24.13
CA LYS A 133 -11.02 -10.79 -22.68
C LYS A 133 -9.72 -10.88 -21.89
N LEU A 134 -8.90 -11.90 -22.17
CA LEU A 134 -7.61 -12.08 -21.51
C LEU A 134 -6.63 -10.92 -21.80
N SER A 135 -6.74 -10.33 -23.00
CA SER A 135 -5.96 -9.13 -23.35
C SER A 135 -6.34 -7.94 -22.46
N LEU A 136 -7.64 -7.70 -22.26
CA LEU A 136 -8.12 -6.65 -21.36
C LEU A 136 -7.70 -6.92 -19.91
N ASP A 137 -7.85 -8.15 -19.47
CA ASP A 137 -7.51 -8.57 -18.12
C ASP A 137 -6.00 -8.40 -17.82
N TYR A 138 -5.13 -8.84 -18.72
CA TYR A 138 -3.68 -8.87 -18.46
C TYR A 138 -2.93 -7.63 -18.91
N VAL A 139 -3.35 -6.97 -19.97
CA VAL A 139 -2.70 -5.71 -20.38
C VAL A 139 -3.26 -4.55 -19.58
N PHE A 140 -4.57 -4.38 -19.57
CA PHE A 140 -5.17 -3.18 -18.95
C PHE A 140 -5.36 -3.31 -17.45
N ARG A 141 -5.93 -4.41 -16.96
CA ARG A 141 -6.24 -4.55 -15.52
C ARG A 141 -4.99 -4.86 -14.68
N VAL A 142 -4.19 -5.85 -15.08
CA VAL A 142 -2.91 -6.17 -14.39
C VAL A 142 -1.90 -5.04 -14.57
N GLY A 143 -1.86 -4.41 -15.74
CA GLY A 143 -1.00 -3.26 -16.04
C GLY A 143 -1.44 -1.96 -15.38
N ASN A 144 -2.64 -1.90 -14.77
CA ASN A 144 -3.28 -0.69 -14.24
C ASN A 144 -3.54 0.40 -15.29
N HIS A 145 -3.79 0.01 -16.53
CA HIS A 145 -4.16 0.92 -17.61
C HIS A 145 -5.69 1.13 -17.67
N ILE A 146 -6.27 1.35 -16.50
CA ILE A 146 -7.70 1.57 -16.29
C ILE A 146 -7.93 3.06 -16.13
N GLN A 147 -9.00 3.59 -16.72
CA GLN A 147 -9.39 4.96 -16.44
C GLN A 147 -9.59 5.14 -14.93
N PRO A 148 -8.98 6.18 -14.34
CA PRO A 148 -9.25 6.48 -12.95
C PRO A 148 -10.73 6.77 -12.81
N LEU A 149 -11.26 6.25 -11.73
CA LEU A 149 -12.64 6.49 -11.33
C LEU A 149 -13.02 7.96 -11.42
N ILE A 150 -14.29 8.22 -11.70
CA ILE A 150 -14.94 9.52 -11.88
C ILE A 150 -14.36 10.61 -10.97
N ASP A 151 -14.39 11.85 -11.43
CA ASP A 151 -13.92 13.07 -10.77
C ASP A 151 -13.84 13.03 -9.24
N GLY A 152 -12.64 13.21 -8.73
CA GLY A 152 -12.36 13.28 -7.31
C GLY A 152 -12.18 11.92 -6.61
N GLU A 153 -12.43 10.77 -7.23
CA GLU A 153 -12.23 9.45 -6.62
C GLU A 153 -10.76 9.04 -6.57
N ARG A 154 -9.94 9.56 -7.48
CA ARG A 154 -8.50 9.30 -7.56
C ARG A 154 -7.75 9.61 -6.26
N LYS A 155 -8.17 10.63 -5.54
CA LYS A 155 -7.59 11.02 -4.25
C LYS A 155 -7.77 9.95 -3.16
N TYR A 156 -8.71 9.03 -3.34
CA TYR A 156 -8.98 7.92 -2.40
C TYR A 156 -8.22 6.63 -2.76
N VAL A 157 -7.58 6.57 -3.93
CA VAL A 157 -6.80 5.42 -4.38
C VAL A 157 -5.33 5.79 -4.34
N ARG A 158 -4.55 5.14 -3.49
CA ARG A 158 -3.12 5.46 -3.29
C ARG A 158 -2.20 4.93 -4.39
N ASP A 159 -2.67 4.05 -5.25
CA ASP A 159 -1.82 3.45 -6.28
C ASP A 159 -1.54 4.49 -7.37
N SER A 160 -0.30 5.01 -7.40
CA SER A 160 0.16 6.00 -8.37
C SER A 160 0.13 5.49 -9.81
N ASN A 161 -0.05 4.19 -10.02
CA ASN A 161 -0.05 3.55 -11.32
C ASN A 161 -1.47 3.33 -11.89
N ILE A 162 -2.53 3.49 -11.08
CA ILE A 162 -3.90 3.45 -11.60
C ILE A 162 -4.10 4.65 -12.50
N GLY A 163 -4.49 4.40 -13.76
CA GLY A 163 -4.81 5.42 -14.73
C GLY A 163 -3.63 5.89 -15.57
N THR A 164 -2.56 5.11 -15.70
CA THR A 164 -1.58 5.34 -16.77
C THR A 164 -2.08 4.66 -18.04
N PRO A 165 -2.41 5.41 -19.10
CA PRO A 165 -2.86 4.81 -20.36
C PRO A 165 -1.69 4.14 -21.10
N ILE A 166 -2.00 3.36 -22.14
CA ILE A 166 -1.01 2.74 -23.01
C ILE A 166 -1.10 3.30 -24.44
N THR A 167 -0.01 3.18 -25.18
CA THR A 167 0.02 3.53 -26.60
C THR A 167 -0.34 2.32 -27.49
N ALA A 168 -0.70 2.61 -28.74
CA ALA A 168 -0.87 1.61 -29.78
C ALA A 168 0.45 0.84 -30.05
N PRO A 169 0.40 -0.34 -30.68
CA PRO A 169 1.58 -1.19 -30.91
C PRO A 169 2.70 -0.50 -31.70
N ASN A 170 2.37 0.45 -32.57
CA ASN A 170 3.34 1.18 -33.40
C ASN A 170 3.75 2.56 -32.82
N ASP A 171 3.23 2.95 -31.67
CA ASP A 171 3.51 4.21 -31.01
C ASP A 171 4.31 3.96 -29.72
N ILE A 172 5.61 3.76 -29.86
CA ILE A 172 6.51 3.49 -28.73
C ILE A 172 7.03 4.79 -28.15
N ARG A 173 6.59 5.16 -26.94
CA ARG A 173 7.01 6.37 -26.22
C ARG A 173 7.84 6.01 -24.99
N LYS A 174 8.88 6.81 -24.73
CA LYS A 174 9.75 6.60 -23.55
C LYS A 174 8.94 6.79 -22.26
N GLY A 175 8.93 5.76 -21.41
CA GLY A 175 8.27 5.83 -20.09
C GLY A 175 6.78 5.53 -20.12
N ILE A 176 6.17 5.29 -21.29
CA ILE A 176 4.78 4.89 -21.42
C ILE A 176 4.74 3.43 -21.90
N SER A 177 3.89 2.62 -21.27
CA SER A 177 3.65 1.24 -21.72
C SER A 177 2.93 1.25 -23.06
N HIS A 178 3.18 0.25 -23.88
CA HIS A 178 2.51 0.06 -25.16
C HIS A 178 1.82 -1.32 -25.24
N TRP A 179 0.92 -1.46 -26.20
CA TRP A 179 0.33 -2.76 -26.51
C TRP A 179 1.42 -3.80 -26.79
N PRO A 180 1.28 -5.03 -26.31
CA PRO A 180 2.31 -6.05 -26.47
C PRO A 180 2.67 -6.32 -27.93
N ILE A 181 3.95 -6.27 -28.23
CA ILE A 181 4.56 -6.62 -29.51
C ILE A 181 5.56 -7.75 -29.30
N ILE A 182 5.96 -8.41 -30.38
CA ILE A 182 7.01 -9.42 -30.33
C ILE A 182 8.31 -8.76 -29.87
N ALA A 183 8.88 -9.27 -28.78
CA ALA A 183 10.12 -8.75 -28.22
C ALA A 183 11.33 -9.20 -29.06
N GLU A 184 12.20 -8.25 -29.41
CA GLU A 184 13.43 -8.46 -30.18
C GLU A 184 14.61 -7.75 -29.52
N GLU A 185 15.76 -8.38 -29.61
CA GLU A 185 17.04 -7.82 -29.21
C GLU A 185 18.00 -7.86 -30.42
N ASP A 186 18.47 -6.71 -30.86
CA ASP A 186 19.34 -6.57 -32.07
C ASP A 186 18.77 -7.25 -33.33
N GLY A 187 17.44 -7.21 -33.51
CA GLY A 187 16.75 -7.82 -34.67
C GLY A 187 16.53 -9.33 -34.56
N ILE A 188 16.91 -9.94 -33.46
CA ILE A 188 16.67 -11.35 -33.14
C ILE A 188 15.51 -11.45 -32.17
N ILE A 189 14.57 -12.37 -32.43
CA ILE A 189 13.43 -12.61 -31.52
C ILE A 189 13.96 -13.11 -30.17
N SER A 190 13.61 -12.40 -29.10
CA SER A 190 13.95 -12.80 -27.73
C SER A 190 13.25 -14.10 -27.34
N SER A 191 13.92 -14.97 -26.58
CA SER A 191 13.30 -16.17 -26.02
C SER A 191 12.21 -15.84 -25.00
N LYS A 192 12.30 -14.65 -24.36
CA LYS A 192 11.33 -14.15 -23.40
C LYS A 192 10.36 -13.20 -24.08
N GLN A 193 9.17 -13.69 -24.30
CA GLN A 193 8.07 -12.90 -24.87
C GLN A 193 7.10 -12.40 -23.79
N ASN A 194 6.33 -11.35 -24.12
CA ASN A 194 5.20 -10.96 -23.30
C ASN A 194 4.23 -12.13 -23.14
N ARG A 195 3.59 -12.24 -21.98
CA ARG A 195 2.63 -13.30 -21.65
C ARG A 195 1.52 -13.44 -22.70
N LEU A 196 1.00 -12.33 -23.21
CA LEU A 196 -0.06 -12.35 -24.21
C LEU A 196 0.43 -12.91 -25.56
N ILE A 197 1.66 -12.56 -25.98
CA ILE A 197 2.31 -13.15 -27.17
C ILE A 197 2.51 -14.65 -26.97
N MET A 198 2.99 -15.06 -25.80
CA MET A 198 3.16 -16.47 -25.46
C MET A 198 1.84 -17.26 -25.56
N LEU A 199 0.77 -16.68 -25.04
CA LEU A 199 -0.55 -17.27 -25.06
C LEU A 199 -1.10 -17.39 -26.48
N LEU A 200 -0.95 -16.34 -27.30
CA LEU A 200 -1.32 -16.36 -28.71
C LEU A 200 -0.54 -17.43 -29.45
N CYS A 201 0.77 -17.50 -29.27
CA CYS A 201 1.61 -18.55 -29.89
C CYS A 201 1.12 -19.95 -29.51
N ALA A 202 0.82 -20.18 -28.23
CA ALA A 202 0.31 -21.48 -27.78
C ALA A 202 -1.01 -21.87 -28.48
N GLY A 203 -1.97 -20.94 -28.57
CA GLY A 203 -3.25 -21.19 -29.27
C GLY A 203 -3.12 -21.36 -30.75
N LEU A 204 -2.13 -20.74 -31.40
CA LEU A 204 -1.80 -20.88 -32.81
C LEU A 204 -0.90 -22.11 -33.14
N GLY A 205 -0.50 -22.88 -32.14
CA GLY A 205 0.38 -24.03 -32.33
C GLY A 205 1.83 -23.64 -32.63
N ILE A 206 2.27 -22.44 -32.25
CA ILE A 206 3.66 -21.99 -32.35
C ILE A 206 4.35 -22.32 -31.01
N THR A 207 5.24 -23.31 -31.05
CA THR A 207 5.84 -23.83 -29.81
C THR A 207 7.33 -23.54 -29.68
N THR A 208 7.97 -23.12 -30.78
CA THR A 208 9.41 -22.86 -30.83
C THR A 208 9.73 -21.47 -31.36
N LEU A 209 10.92 -20.95 -31.00
CA LEU A 209 11.42 -19.67 -31.53
C LEU A 209 11.57 -19.68 -33.06
N SER A 210 11.99 -20.80 -33.63
CA SER A 210 12.14 -20.94 -35.08
C SER A 210 10.80 -20.78 -35.78
N GLU A 211 9.74 -21.39 -35.24
CA GLU A 211 8.38 -21.22 -35.78
C GLU A 211 7.89 -19.78 -35.64
N LEU A 212 8.13 -19.14 -34.47
CA LEU A 212 7.78 -17.76 -34.28
C LEU A 212 8.54 -16.83 -35.26
N GLN A 213 9.83 -17.11 -35.53
CA GLN A 213 10.61 -16.36 -36.50
C GLN A 213 10.01 -16.46 -37.91
N CYS A 214 9.60 -17.66 -38.33
CA CYS A 214 8.98 -17.87 -39.64
C CYS A 214 7.60 -17.20 -39.74
N ARG A 215 6.84 -17.13 -38.65
CA ARG A 215 5.44 -16.66 -38.62
C ARG A 215 5.32 -15.29 -37.93
N LYS A 216 6.43 -14.58 -37.71
CA LYS A 216 6.51 -13.33 -37.02
C LYS A 216 5.50 -12.29 -37.50
N ARG A 217 5.41 -12.13 -38.84
CA ARG A 217 4.51 -11.17 -39.47
C ARG A 217 3.04 -11.51 -39.16
N ASN A 218 2.66 -12.75 -39.29
CA ASN A 218 1.29 -13.19 -39.03
C ASN A 218 0.90 -12.94 -37.55
N VAL A 219 1.77 -13.28 -36.60
CA VAL A 219 1.52 -13.04 -35.17
C VAL A 219 1.40 -11.53 -34.89
N ALA A 220 2.25 -10.71 -35.51
CA ALA A 220 2.18 -9.26 -35.38
C ALA A 220 0.87 -8.69 -35.97
N ASP A 221 0.45 -9.17 -37.14
CA ASP A 221 -0.79 -8.72 -37.79
C ASP A 221 -2.02 -9.10 -36.94
N ILE A 222 -2.07 -10.34 -36.39
CA ILE A 222 -3.15 -10.74 -35.46
C ILE A 222 -3.18 -9.89 -34.20
N MET A 223 -2.01 -9.55 -33.62
CA MET A 223 -1.94 -8.67 -32.45
C MET A 223 -2.38 -7.23 -32.77
N ASN A 224 -2.07 -6.73 -33.97
CA ASN A 224 -2.53 -5.42 -34.43
C ASN A 224 -4.03 -5.40 -34.65
N ASP A 225 -4.59 -6.47 -35.22
CA ASP A 225 -6.03 -6.60 -35.41
C ASP A 225 -6.76 -6.72 -34.06
N ALA A 226 -6.22 -7.45 -33.10
CA ALA A 226 -6.76 -7.48 -31.73
C ALA A 226 -6.85 -6.08 -31.10
N TRP A 227 -5.80 -5.27 -31.25
CA TRP A 227 -5.81 -3.88 -30.82
C TRP A 227 -6.90 -3.08 -31.54
N LYS A 228 -6.95 -3.19 -32.87
CA LYS A 228 -7.91 -2.47 -33.70
C LYS A 228 -9.35 -2.85 -33.35
N ASP A 229 -9.62 -4.14 -33.16
CA ASP A 229 -10.92 -4.64 -32.74
C ASP A 229 -11.39 -4.01 -31.43
N LEU A 230 -10.49 -3.89 -30.45
CA LEU A 230 -10.80 -3.25 -29.16
C LEU A 230 -11.08 -1.74 -29.30
N VAL A 231 -10.37 -1.04 -30.18
CA VAL A 231 -10.57 0.38 -30.47
C VAL A 231 -11.87 0.63 -31.24
N ASP A 232 -12.06 -0.09 -32.38
CA ASP A 232 -13.18 0.12 -33.29
C ASP A 232 -14.53 -0.23 -32.65
N ASN A 233 -14.53 -1.15 -31.68
CA ASN A 233 -15.72 -1.50 -30.90
C ASN A 233 -15.86 -0.70 -29.58
N ASN A 234 -15.07 0.36 -29.39
CA ASN A 234 -15.08 1.21 -28.19
C ASN A 234 -14.94 0.43 -26.87
N VAL A 235 -14.21 -0.68 -26.89
CA VAL A 235 -13.90 -1.44 -25.66
C VAL A 235 -12.82 -0.73 -24.85
N ILE A 236 -11.90 -0.07 -25.53
CA ILE A 236 -10.89 0.83 -24.96
C ILE A 236 -11.08 2.25 -25.48
N THR A 237 -10.81 3.24 -24.65
CA THR A 237 -11.10 4.64 -24.92
C THR A 237 -9.81 5.45 -25.07
N MET A 238 -9.76 6.32 -26.08
CA MET A 238 -8.61 7.20 -26.31
C MET A 238 -8.65 8.40 -25.39
N VAL A 239 -7.52 8.76 -24.80
CA VAL A 239 -7.33 9.98 -24.00
C VAL A 239 -7.39 11.20 -24.92
N LYS A 240 -8.29 12.15 -24.63
CA LYS A 240 -8.47 13.40 -25.37
C LYS A 240 -7.69 14.56 -24.74
N ALA A 241 -7.39 15.58 -25.54
CA ALA A 241 -6.67 16.77 -25.07
C ALA A 241 -7.44 17.56 -23.99
N ASP A 242 -8.78 17.48 -24.03
CA ASP A 242 -9.67 18.19 -23.10
C ASP A 242 -10.00 17.39 -21.83
N ASP A 243 -9.52 16.15 -21.73
CA ASP A 243 -9.65 15.34 -20.51
C ASP A 243 -8.77 15.93 -19.40
N ASN A 244 -9.18 17.07 -18.85
CA ASN A 244 -8.51 17.77 -17.74
C ASN A 244 -8.51 16.97 -16.43
N ASP A 245 -9.21 15.84 -16.41
CA ASP A 245 -9.59 15.14 -15.20
C ASP A 245 -8.66 13.99 -14.84
N GLY A 246 -7.52 14.32 -14.33
CA GLY A 246 -6.80 13.37 -13.51
C GLY A 246 -5.51 12.79 -14.07
N TYR A 247 -5.24 12.77 -15.37
CA TYR A 247 -3.91 12.33 -15.88
C TYR A 247 -2.85 13.42 -15.74
N ASN A 248 -3.26 14.68 -15.64
CA ASN A 248 -2.37 15.84 -15.62
C ASN A 248 -1.90 16.29 -14.23
N THR A 249 -2.33 15.66 -13.15
CA THR A 249 -2.00 16.09 -11.79
C THR A 249 -0.80 15.37 -11.16
N SER A 250 -0.18 14.43 -11.87
CA SER A 250 1.09 13.85 -11.41
C SER A 250 2.21 14.90 -11.64
N ARG A 251 2.97 15.21 -10.59
CA ARG A 251 4.11 16.15 -10.62
C ARG A 251 5.22 15.80 -11.62
N TYR A 252 5.09 14.70 -12.34
CA TYR A 252 6.11 14.11 -13.19
C TYR A 252 5.74 14.10 -14.69
N HIS A 253 4.47 14.42 -15.08
CA HIS A 253 4.04 14.34 -16.46
C HIS A 253 3.54 15.69 -16.99
N LYS A 254 4.04 16.10 -18.16
CA LYS A 254 3.60 17.31 -18.86
C LYS A 254 2.23 17.10 -19.47
N ASN A 255 1.43 18.16 -19.50
CA ASN A 255 -0.01 18.19 -19.84
C ASN A 255 -0.47 17.50 -21.15
N ASN A 256 0.40 17.03 -22.02
CA ASN A 256 0.04 16.40 -23.30
C ASN A 256 0.68 15.03 -23.53
N GLU A 257 1.31 14.45 -22.51
CA GLU A 257 2.10 13.21 -22.68
C GLU A 257 1.24 12.00 -23.03
N TYR A 258 -0.02 11.97 -22.58
CA TYR A 258 -0.95 10.87 -22.78
C TYR A 258 -1.95 11.07 -23.92
N VAL A 259 -1.93 12.19 -24.62
CA VAL A 259 -2.81 12.41 -25.77
C VAL A 259 -2.56 11.34 -26.83
N GLY A 260 -3.63 10.70 -27.30
CA GLY A 260 -3.55 9.58 -28.24
C GLY A 260 -3.18 8.22 -27.61
N CYS A 261 -3.05 8.14 -26.29
CA CYS A 261 -2.98 6.88 -25.57
C CYS A 261 -4.38 6.34 -25.24
N TYR A 262 -4.46 5.10 -24.78
CA TYR A 262 -5.74 4.43 -24.54
C TYR A 262 -5.80 3.83 -23.15
N TYR A 263 -7.01 3.73 -22.60
CA TYR A 263 -7.30 3.10 -21.32
C TYR A 263 -8.58 2.26 -21.38
N LEU A 264 -8.72 1.34 -20.45
CA LEU A 264 -9.96 0.60 -20.24
C LEU A 264 -10.84 1.39 -19.27
N ASP A 265 -11.99 1.85 -19.72
CA ASP A 265 -12.98 2.51 -18.90
C ASP A 265 -13.93 1.48 -18.27
N LEU A 266 -13.87 1.37 -16.95
CA LEU A 266 -14.74 0.48 -16.17
C LEU A 266 -15.90 1.21 -15.50
N SER A 267 -15.97 2.54 -15.64
CA SER A 267 -16.97 3.39 -14.97
C SER A 267 -18.34 3.43 -15.66
N GLY A 268 -18.47 2.79 -16.81
CA GLY A 268 -19.58 2.87 -17.75
C GLY A 268 -20.92 3.36 -17.20
N GLU A 269 -21.38 4.51 -17.67
CA GLU A 269 -22.78 4.95 -17.51
C GLU A 269 -23.72 3.90 -18.10
N GLU A 270 -24.96 3.81 -17.61
CA GLU A 270 -25.96 2.75 -17.93
C GLU A 270 -26.11 2.38 -19.41
N LYS A 271 -25.73 3.27 -20.34
CA LYS A 271 -25.83 3.05 -21.79
C LYS A 271 -24.60 2.42 -22.44
N ASN A 272 -23.44 2.45 -21.77
CA ASN A 272 -22.17 1.93 -22.30
C ASN A 272 -21.43 1.10 -21.24
N THR A 273 -22.10 0.10 -20.67
CA THR A 273 -21.48 -0.78 -19.69
C THR A 273 -20.38 -1.59 -20.36
N VAL A 274 -19.12 -1.22 -20.17
CA VAL A 274 -17.96 -1.92 -20.73
C VAL A 274 -17.70 -3.22 -19.98
N CYS A 275 -17.96 -3.25 -18.65
CA CYS A 275 -17.67 -4.39 -17.80
C CYS A 275 -18.88 -4.79 -16.95
N ILE A 276 -19.17 -6.08 -16.92
CA ILE A 276 -20.21 -6.69 -16.09
C ILE A 276 -19.57 -7.73 -15.17
N VAL A 277 -19.95 -7.68 -13.89
CA VAL A 277 -19.54 -8.66 -12.87
C VAL A 277 -20.62 -9.73 -12.76
N LYS A 278 -20.21 -10.99 -12.80
CA LYS A 278 -21.07 -12.15 -12.65
C LYS A 278 -20.56 -13.12 -11.60
N LEU A 279 -21.46 -13.95 -11.08
CA LEU A 279 -21.05 -15.12 -10.29
C LEU A 279 -20.33 -16.12 -11.20
N THR A 280 -19.18 -16.59 -10.76
CA THR A 280 -18.48 -17.67 -11.44
C THR A 280 -19.22 -18.98 -11.22
N LYS A 281 -19.55 -19.65 -12.29
CA LYS A 281 -20.18 -20.98 -12.26
C LYS A 281 -19.18 -22.11 -12.33
N GLU A 282 -18.18 -21.93 -13.17
CA GLU A 282 -17.16 -22.93 -13.47
C GLU A 282 -15.80 -22.25 -13.62
N VAL A 283 -14.77 -22.96 -13.19
CA VAL A 283 -13.36 -22.53 -13.29
C VAL A 283 -12.51 -23.70 -13.77
N LYS A 284 -11.31 -23.37 -14.22
CA LYS A 284 -10.23 -24.35 -14.45
C LYS A 284 -9.11 -24.11 -13.45
N GLU A 285 -8.33 -25.13 -13.21
CA GLU A 285 -7.10 -25.02 -12.44
C GLU A 285 -5.92 -24.84 -13.41
N CYS A 286 -5.07 -23.87 -13.13
CA CYS A 286 -3.79 -23.76 -13.83
C CYS A 286 -2.85 -24.88 -13.37
N PRO A 287 -2.42 -25.79 -14.25
CA PRO A 287 -1.65 -26.97 -13.83
C PRO A 287 -0.25 -26.65 -13.28
N VAL A 288 0.26 -25.43 -13.52
CA VAL A 288 1.59 -25.00 -13.06
C VAL A 288 1.51 -24.23 -11.76
N THR A 289 0.51 -23.35 -11.62
CA THR A 289 0.41 -22.44 -10.46
C THR A 289 -0.61 -22.87 -9.42
N GLY A 290 -1.49 -23.85 -9.74
CA GLY A 290 -2.61 -24.24 -8.88
C GLY A 290 -3.66 -23.14 -8.68
N LYS A 291 -3.65 -22.07 -9.48
CA LYS A 291 -4.61 -20.96 -9.36
C LYS A 291 -5.88 -21.25 -10.14
N LEU A 292 -7.00 -20.77 -9.61
CA LEU A 292 -8.29 -20.80 -10.30
C LEU A 292 -8.29 -19.78 -11.44
N ILE A 293 -8.78 -20.17 -12.59
CA ILE A 293 -8.95 -19.36 -13.80
C ILE A 293 -10.34 -19.55 -14.38
N ASP A 294 -10.96 -18.45 -14.72
CA ASP A 294 -12.31 -18.40 -15.31
C ASP A 294 -12.30 -18.53 -16.84
N THR A 295 -11.17 -18.18 -17.46
CA THR A 295 -11.03 -18.12 -18.92
C THR A 295 -9.68 -18.68 -19.36
N THR A 296 -9.67 -19.49 -20.43
CA THR A 296 -8.47 -20.03 -21.08
C THR A 296 -8.51 -19.68 -22.55
N PHE A 297 -7.36 -19.59 -23.21
CA PHE A 297 -7.31 -19.46 -24.68
C PHE A 297 -6.90 -20.80 -25.31
N CYS A 298 -7.76 -21.36 -26.12
CA CYS A 298 -7.54 -22.70 -26.75
C CYS A 298 -7.12 -23.77 -25.72
N GLY A 299 -7.62 -23.68 -24.48
CA GLY A 299 -7.30 -24.60 -23.39
C GLY A 299 -5.99 -24.26 -22.63
N TYR A 300 -5.26 -23.24 -23.00
CA TYR A 300 -4.05 -22.83 -22.31
C TYR A 300 -4.33 -21.80 -21.20
N SER A 301 -3.61 -21.94 -20.09
CA SER A 301 -3.70 -21.03 -18.96
C SER A 301 -3.14 -19.64 -19.32
N PRO A 302 -3.86 -18.55 -19.00
CA PRO A 302 -3.36 -17.19 -19.20
C PRO A 302 -2.17 -16.85 -18.29
N LEU A 303 -1.80 -17.74 -17.37
CA LEU A 303 -0.63 -17.58 -16.50
C LEU A 303 0.67 -18.08 -17.16
N LEU A 304 0.60 -18.52 -18.43
CA LEU A 304 1.75 -18.94 -19.23
C LEU A 304 2.83 -17.85 -19.24
N CYS A 305 4.01 -18.19 -18.77
CA CYS A 305 5.16 -17.28 -18.74
C CYS A 305 6.47 -18.08 -18.78
N GLY A 306 7.54 -17.44 -19.25
CA GLY A 306 8.86 -18.07 -19.36
C GLY A 306 9.43 -17.91 -20.75
N GLU A 307 10.24 -18.86 -21.18
CA GLU A 307 10.82 -18.91 -22.51
C GLU A 307 9.97 -19.77 -23.45
N LEU A 308 9.84 -19.33 -24.70
CA LEU A 308 9.03 -20.05 -25.70
C LEU A 308 9.67 -21.39 -26.02
N ASN A 309 9.09 -22.48 -25.51
CA ASN A 309 9.44 -23.85 -25.86
C ASN A 309 8.24 -24.80 -25.66
N GLU A 310 8.22 -25.87 -26.41
CA GLU A 310 7.14 -26.85 -26.46
C GLU A 310 6.81 -27.45 -25.08
N LYS A 311 7.84 -27.85 -24.34
CA LYS A 311 7.66 -28.46 -23.00
C LYS A 311 7.00 -27.48 -22.00
N LEU A 312 7.35 -26.20 -22.09
CA LEU A 312 6.75 -25.19 -21.22
C LEU A 312 5.27 -24.97 -21.57
N ILE A 313 4.98 -24.80 -22.86
CA ILE A 313 3.62 -24.56 -23.34
C ILE A 313 2.70 -25.73 -22.95
N GLU A 314 3.13 -26.97 -23.15
CA GLU A 314 2.32 -28.15 -22.81
C GLU A 314 2.03 -28.25 -21.31
N ARG A 315 2.95 -27.82 -20.45
CA ARG A 315 2.73 -27.75 -18.98
C ARG A 315 1.60 -26.82 -18.58
N TYR A 316 1.30 -25.77 -19.36
CA TYR A 316 0.23 -24.81 -19.08
C TYR A 316 -1.11 -25.18 -19.75
N LYS A 317 -1.22 -26.34 -20.37
CA LYS A 317 -2.46 -26.83 -20.92
C LYS A 317 -3.37 -27.32 -19.81
N CYS A 318 -4.51 -26.66 -19.66
CA CYS A 318 -5.49 -26.96 -18.62
C CYS A 318 -6.27 -28.24 -18.96
N SER A 319 -6.80 -28.91 -17.94
CA SER A 319 -7.75 -30.00 -18.11
C SER A 319 -8.97 -29.56 -18.92
N SER A 320 -9.54 -30.50 -19.69
CA SER A 320 -10.82 -30.29 -20.36
C SER A 320 -11.98 -30.17 -19.37
N GLU A 321 -11.85 -30.74 -18.17
CA GLU A 321 -12.87 -30.73 -17.14
C GLU A 321 -12.93 -29.40 -16.43
N ASN A 322 -14.13 -28.85 -16.30
CA ASN A 322 -14.39 -27.66 -15.48
C ASN A 322 -14.67 -28.05 -14.03
N ILE A 323 -14.22 -27.23 -13.11
CA ILE A 323 -14.52 -27.34 -11.69
C ILE A 323 -15.71 -26.43 -11.40
N LYS A 324 -16.80 -26.98 -10.87
CA LYS A 324 -17.97 -26.19 -10.50
C LYS A 324 -17.72 -25.40 -9.24
N MET A 325 -18.09 -24.14 -9.28
CA MET A 325 -18.06 -23.28 -8.09
C MET A 325 -19.35 -23.41 -7.29
N PRO A 326 -19.26 -23.52 -5.96
CA PRO A 326 -20.42 -23.74 -5.11
C PRO A 326 -21.32 -22.50 -5.07
N ILE A 327 -22.63 -22.71 -5.08
CA ILE A 327 -23.62 -21.63 -4.98
C ILE A 327 -23.92 -21.36 -3.51
N ARG A 328 -23.77 -20.11 -3.10
CA ARG A 328 -24.03 -19.65 -1.72
C ARG A 328 -25.48 -19.91 -1.30
N PRO A 329 -25.77 -20.40 -0.08
CA PRO A 329 -27.13 -20.42 0.47
C PRO A 329 -27.65 -18.99 0.65
N LYS A 330 -28.99 -18.84 0.61
CA LYS A 330 -29.63 -17.52 0.81
C LYS A 330 -29.47 -17.05 2.24
N ASP A 331 -29.62 -17.97 3.19
CA ASP A 331 -29.47 -17.70 4.61
C ASP A 331 -27.98 -17.70 5.00
N ASN A 332 -27.60 -16.69 5.77
CA ASN A 332 -26.23 -16.55 6.26
C ASN A 332 -25.89 -17.58 7.35
N ASP A 333 -26.89 -17.99 8.13
CA ASP A 333 -26.69 -18.96 9.23
C ASP A 333 -26.49 -20.38 8.71
N GLU A 334 -26.98 -20.67 7.50
CA GLU A 334 -26.78 -21.96 6.85
C GLU A 334 -25.37 -22.13 6.23
N VAL A 335 -24.60 -21.05 6.07
CA VAL A 335 -23.29 -21.08 5.36
C VAL A 335 -22.32 -22.06 6.02
N ASP A 336 -22.30 -22.15 7.33
CA ASP A 336 -21.38 -23.05 8.04
C ASP A 336 -21.72 -24.53 7.77
N ASN A 337 -23.00 -24.89 7.83
CA ASN A 337 -23.47 -26.26 7.56
C ASN A 337 -23.28 -26.60 6.07
N TRP A 338 -23.65 -25.68 5.19
CA TRP A 338 -23.47 -25.82 3.76
C TRP A 338 -21.98 -26.02 3.37
N ALA A 339 -21.05 -25.25 3.95
CA ALA A 339 -19.62 -25.38 3.67
C ALA A 339 -19.03 -26.72 4.12
N ASN A 340 -19.67 -27.40 5.06
CA ASN A 340 -19.25 -28.71 5.57
C ASN A 340 -19.91 -29.88 4.83
N SER A 341 -21.02 -29.67 4.13
CA SER A 341 -21.81 -30.73 3.49
C SER A 341 -21.91 -30.64 1.97
N ASN A 342 -21.42 -29.57 1.37
CA ASN A 342 -21.53 -29.34 -0.08
C ASN A 342 -20.49 -30.18 -0.85
N PRO A 343 -20.91 -31.03 -1.82
CA PRO A 343 -20.00 -31.90 -2.55
C PRO A 343 -19.01 -31.16 -3.46
N GLU A 344 -19.39 -30.00 -3.99
CA GLU A 344 -18.50 -29.18 -4.82
C GLU A 344 -17.34 -28.58 -3.99
N ILE A 345 -17.65 -28.20 -2.74
CA ILE A 345 -16.63 -27.74 -1.79
C ILE A 345 -15.68 -28.88 -1.40
N GLU A 346 -16.18 -30.09 -1.24
CA GLU A 346 -15.34 -31.24 -0.93
C GLU A 346 -14.34 -31.55 -2.08
N ILE A 347 -14.78 -31.42 -3.33
CA ILE A 347 -13.90 -31.54 -4.49
C ILE A 347 -12.81 -30.46 -4.47
N LEU A 348 -13.20 -29.22 -4.19
CA LEU A 348 -12.26 -28.10 -4.08
C LEU A 348 -11.24 -28.28 -2.95
N LYS A 349 -11.68 -28.81 -1.79
CA LYS A 349 -10.80 -29.13 -0.65
C LYS A 349 -9.80 -30.24 -1.02
N THR A 350 -10.26 -31.30 -1.66
CA THR A 350 -9.41 -32.42 -2.09
C THR A 350 -8.32 -31.97 -3.07
N LYS A 351 -8.63 -31.01 -3.92
CA LYS A 351 -7.67 -30.38 -4.85
C LYS A 351 -6.79 -29.31 -4.21
N GLY A 352 -7.00 -28.96 -2.92
CA GLY A 352 -6.28 -27.88 -2.26
C GLY A 352 -6.67 -26.46 -2.71
N LEU A 353 -7.81 -26.33 -3.38
CA LEU A 353 -8.34 -25.08 -3.96
C LEU A 353 -9.33 -24.35 -3.04
N TRP A 354 -9.65 -24.91 -1.89
CA TRP A 354 -10.54 -24.33 -0.88
C TRP A 354 -9.80 -24.10 0.42
N SER A 355 -9.91 -22.88 0.95
CA SER A 355 -9.39 -22.49 2.25
C SER A 355 -10.49 -21.91 3.14
N ASP A 356 -10.20 -21.70 4.41
CA ASP A 356 -11.13 -21.02 5.34
C ASP A 356 -11.53 -19.62 4.85
N ARG A 357 -10.67 -18.96 4.08
CA ARG A 357 -10.99 -17.66 3.46
C ARG A 357 -12.16 -17.75 2.49
N HIS A 358 -12.26 -18.82 1.71
CA HIS A 358 -13.43 -19.05 0.85
C HIS A 358 -14.70 -19.13 1.68
N LYS A 359 -14.71 -19.90 2.78
CA LYS A 359 -15.84 -19.98 3.68
C LYS A 359 -16.24 -18.60 4.21
N TYR A 360 -15.28 -17.81 4.68
CA TYR A 360 -15.53 -16.45 5.17
C TYR A 360 -15.99 -15.49 4.06
N SER A 361 -15.55 -15.68 2.83
CA SER A 361 -16.02 -14.90 1.68
C SER A 361 -17.49 -15.17 1.32
N TYR A 362 -18.01 -16.34 1.65
CA TYR A 362 -19.43 -16.66 1.46
C TYR A 362 -20.31 -16.22 2.64
N LYS A 363 -19.74 -16.04 3.83
CA LYS A 363 -20.48 -15.65 5.04
C LYS A 363 -20.46 -14.14 5.20
N LYS A 364 -21.65 -13.52 5.34
CA LYS A 364 -21.73 -12.10 5.67
C LYS A 364 -21.10 -11.87 7.04
N GLN A 365 -20.03 -11.11 7.06
CA GLN A 365 -19.32 -10.71 8.28
C GLN A 365 -19.72 -9.30 8.69
N PRO A 366 -19.62 -8.96 10.00
CA PRO A 366 -19.65 -7.57 10.43
C PRO A 366 -18.59 -6.76 9.68
N THR A 367 -18.90 -5.52 9.37
CA THR A 367 -17.92 -4.64 8.75
C THR A 367 -16.92 -4.19 9.80
N TYR A 368 -15.63 -4.44 9.54
CA TYR A 368 -14.54 -3.93 10.36
C TYR A 368 -13.96 -2.68 9.71
N ILE A 369 -13.84 -1.64 10.49
CA ILE A 369 -13.24 -0.38 10.08
C ILE A 369 -11.95 -0.21 10.88
N ALA A 370 -10.83 -0.14 10.16
CA ALA A 370 -9.52 0.08 10.74
C ALA A 370 -9.08 1.53 10.55
N ALA A 371 -8.45 2.09 11.58
CA ALA A 371 -7.82 3.39 11.52
C ALA A 371 -6.37 3.32 11.99
N GLU A 372 -5.51 4.15 11.40
CA GLU A 372 -4.11 4.27 11.79
C GLU A 372 -3.92 5.41 12.79
N HIS A 373 -3.43 5.08 13.98
CA HIS A 373 -3.06 6.04 15.01
C HIS A 373 -1.53 6.10 15.15
N SER A 374 -0.89 6.89 14.31
CA SER A 374 0.55 7.10 14.31
C SER A 374 0.89 8.58 14.42
N ALA A 375 2.14 8.90 14.78
CA ALA A 375 2.64 10.28 14.86
C ALA A 375 2.63 11.00 13.49
N GLN A 376 2.42 10.29 12.39
CA GLN A 376 2.32 10.86 11.04
C GLN A 376 0.97 11.54 10.78
N GLN A 377 -0.04 11.25 11.59
CA GLN A 377 -1.39 11.82 11.47
C GLN A 377 -1.52 13.14 12.22
N SER A 378 -2.46 14.00 11.78
CA SER A 378 -2.73 15.25 12.47
C SER A 378 -3.29 15.00 13.88
N LYS A 379 -2.95 15.86 14.85
CA LYS A 379 -3.45 15.76 16.23
C LYS A 379 -4.98 15.79 16.32
N LYS A 380 -5.63 16.51 15.41
CA LYS A 380 -7.09 16.59 15.34
C LYS A 380 -7.68 15.22 14.96
N LEU A 381 -7.16 14.61 13.91
CA LEU A 381 -7.59 13.30 13.41
C LEU A 381 -7.36 12.19 14.45
N LEU A 382 -6.21 12.21 15.13
CA LEU A 382 -5.92 11.25 16.21
C LEU A 382 -6.95 11.32 17.34
N ARG A 383 -7.39 12.52 17.73
CA ARG A 383 -8.44 12.69 18.74
C ARG A 383 -9.80 12.17 18.26
N GLU A 384 -10.14 12.40 17.00
CA GLU A 384 -11.37 11.91 16.40
C GLU A 384 -11.37 10.37 16.35
N TYR A 385 -10.28 9.74 15.94
CA TYR A 385 -10.14 8.28 15.93
C TYR A 385 -10.22 7.67 17.33
N THR A 386 -9.53 8.28 18.31
CA THR A 386 -9.60 7.83 19.71
C THR A 386 -11.04 7.92 20.23
N LYS A 387 -11.74 9.01 19.96
CA LYS A 387 -13.14 9.19 20.36
C LYS A 387 -14.06 8.17 19.68
N ALA A 388 -13.90 7.93 18.37
CA ALA A 388 -14.72 6.99 17.61
C ALA A 388 -14.48 5.54 18.07
N PHE A 389 -13.26 5.19 18.46
CA PHE A 389 -12.90 3.87 18.96
C PHE A 389 -13.38 3.62 20.39
N SER A 390 -13.40 4.64 21.24
CA SER A 390 -13.77 4.53 22.67
C SER A 390 -15.28 4.51 22.94
N GLN A 391 -16.12 4.57 21.91
CA GLN A 391 -17.58 4.56 22.06
C GLN A 391 -18.10 3.16 22.39
N LYS A 392 -19.26 3.05 23.03
CA LYS A 392 -19.91 1.77 23.37
C LYS A 392 -20.22 0.93 22.12
N ASN A 393 -20.57 1.60 20.99
CA ASN A 393 -20.70 0.99 19.67
C ASN A 393 -19.71 1.70 18.75
N PRO A 394 -18.45 1.24 18.71
CA PRO A 394 -17.41 1.95 18.01
C PRO A 394 -17.61 1.87 16.49
N SER A 395 -17.54 3.02 15.83
CA SER A 395 -17.49 3.07 14.36
C SER A 395 -16.13 2.61 13.81
N ILE A 396 -15.06 2.76 14.61
CA ILE A 396 -13.75 2.16 14.34
C ILE A 396 -13.58 1.00 15.31
N ASN A 397 -13.44 -0.22 14.80
CA ASN A 397 -13.27 -1.42 15.62
C ASN A 397 -11.86 -1.99 15.60
N VAL A 398 -11.01 -1.54 14.69
CA VAL A 398 -9.59 -1.91 14.66
C VAL A 398 -8.76 -0.64 14.67
N LEU A 399 -7.92 -0.47 15.69
CA LEU A 399 -7.00 0.65 15.78
C LEU A 399 -5.56 0.15 15.66
N HIS A 400 -4.93 0.47 14.54
CA HIS A 400 -3.50 0.19 14.34
C HIS A 400 -2.69 1.35 14.90
N CYS A 401 -1.88 1.10 15.91
CA CYS A 401 -1.11 2.13 16.58
C CYS A 401 0.37 1.77 16.73
N SER A 402 1.20 2.80 16.67
CA SER A 402 2.59 2.72 17.08
C SER A 402 2.69 2.80 18.61
N THR A 403 3.91 2.90 19.13
CA THR A 403 4.19 3.06 20.57
C THR A 403 3.51 4.28 21.22
N THR A 404 2.91 5.17 20.42
CA THR A 404 2.19 6.37 20.93
C THR A 404 1.03 6.04 21.86
N MET A 405 0.48 4.82 21.76
CA MET A 405 -0.64 4.36 22.59
C MET A 405 -0.21 3.42 23.73
N GLU A 406 1.08 3.24 23.97
CA GLU A 406 1.57 2.42 25.10
C GLU A 406 1.25 3.04 26.45
N MET A 407 1.27 4.36 26.56
CA MET A 407 1.19 5.06 27.85
C MET A 407 0.01 6.02 27.94
N GLY A 408 -0.74 5.93 29.04
CA GLY A 408 -1.56 7.01 29.57
C GLY A 408 -2.84 7.41 28.83
N VAL A 409 -3.15 6.80 27.69
CA VAL A 409 -4.37 7.14 26.92
C VAL A 409 -5.49 6.19 27.31
N ASP A 410 -6.64 6.73 27.71
CA ASP A 410 -7.85 5.94 27.87
C ASP A 410 -8.50 5.72 26.49
N ILE A 411 -8.47 4.48 26.03
CA ILE A 411 -8.98 4.07 24.72
C ILE A 411 -10.24 3.20 24.83
N GLY A 412 -10.85 3.16 26.01
CA GLY A 412 -12.06 2.39 26.23
C GLY A 412 -11.81 0.89 26.38
N ASP A 413 -12.86 0.11 26.16
CA ASP A 413 -12.86 -1.35 26.35
C ASP A 413 -12.30 -2.06 25.13
N ILE A 414 -11.18 -2.74 25.29
CA ILE A 414 -10.51 -3.51 24.22
C ILE A 414 -10.59 -5.00 24.53
N ASP A 415 -11.18 -5.76 23.62
CA ASP A 415 -11.28 -7.22 23.75
C ASP A 415 -10.00 -7.93 23.31
N VAL A 416 -9.32 -7.41 22.28
CA VAL A 416 -8.19 -8.07 21.63
C VAL A 416 -7.04 -7.08 21.42
N VAL A 417 -5.85 -7.47 21.85
CA VAL A 417 -4.59 -6.79 21.54
C VAL A 417 -3.73 -7.67 20.65
N LEU A 418 -3.35 -7.15 19.48
CA LEU A 418 -2.43 -7.81 18.55
C LEU A 418 -1.11 -7.07 18.55
N MET A 419 -0.02 -7.78 18.84
CA MET A 419 1.34 -7.25 18.76
C MET A 419 2.06 -7.85 17.55
N ASP A 420 2.46 -7.00 16.62
CA ASP A 420 3.14 -7.41 15.38
C ASP A 420 4.57 -7.95 15.65
N THR A 421 5.17 -7.61 16.78
CA THR A 421 6.45 -8.14 17.24
C THR A 421 6.47 -8.24 18.76
N ILE A 422 7.38 -9.05 19.29
CA ILE A 422 7.64 -9.08 20.73
C ILE A 422 8.27 -7.76 21.17
N PRO A 423 7.69 -7.06 22.14
CA PRO A 423 8.28 -5.84 22.69
C PRO A 423 9.65 -6.10 23.34
N PRO A 424 10.55 -5.10 23.34
CA PRO A 424 11.92 -5.29 23.79
C PRO A 424 12.05 -5.56 25.29
N THR A 425 11.03 -5.19 26.09
CA THR A 425 11.05 -5.41 27.55
C THR A 425 9.73 -5.99 28.05
N ALA A 426 9.77 -6.73 29.13
CA ALA A 426 8.58 -7.24 29.80
C ALA A 426 7.62 -6.11 30.25
N ALA A 427 8.15 -4.96 30.65
CA ALA A 427 7.35 -3.79 31.01
C ALA A 427 6.52 -3.28 29.81
N ASN A 428 7.15 -3.13 28.64
CA ASN A 428 6.44 -2.74 27.41
C ASN A 428 5.38 -3.79 27.02
N TYR A 429 5.72 -5.08 27.15
CA TYR A 429 4.78 -6.16 26.91
C TYR A 429 3.53 -6.03 27.78
N LEU A 430 3.73 -5.93 29.10
CA LEU A 430 2.64 -5.81 30.07
C LEU A 430 1.82 -4.51 29.86
N GLN A 431 2.46 -3.39 29.50
CA GLN A 431 1.75 -2.14 29.20
C GLN A 431 0.84 -2.26 27.98
N ARG A 432 1.26 -3.00 26.94
CA ARG A 432 0.45 -3.25 25.75
C ARG A 432 -0.68 -4.24 26.03
N VAL A 433 -0.39 -5.37 26.63
CA VAL A 433 -1.38 -6.38 26.99
C VAL A 433 -2.41 -5.84 27.98
N GLY A 434 -1.98 -5.03 28.94
CA GLY A 434 -2.85 -4.38 29.93
C GLY A 434 -3.80 -3.32 29.35
N ARG A 435 -3.82 -3.14 28.01
CA ARG A 435 -4.87 -2.38 27.33
C ARG A 435 -6.15 -3.18 27.15
N ALA A 436 -6.07 -4.51 27.05
CA ALA A 436 -7.23 -5.38 27.00
C ALA A 436 -7.71 -5.76 28.41
N GLY A 437 -9.00 -6.07 28.53
CA GLY A 437 -9.58 -6.61 29.77
C GLY A 437 -9.83 -5.59 30.86
N ARG A 438 -10.21 -4.37 30.52
CA ARG A 438 -10.60 -3.36 31.51
C ARG A 438 -12.08 -3.46 31.85
N MET A 439 -12.43 -3.04 33.09
CA MET A 439 -13.78 -2.73 33.58
C MET A 439 -14.93 -3.62 33.06
N GLY A 440 -15.09 -4.80 33.64
CA GLY A 440 -16.30 -5.62 33.43
C GLY A 440 -16.25 -6.58 32.24
N GLN A 441 -15.18 -6.62 31.49
CA GLN A 441 -14.98 -7.61 30.44
C GLN A 441 -14.70 -8.99 31.04
N SER A 442 -15.45 -9.99 30.61
CA SER A 442 -15.28 -11.38 31.06
C SER A 442 -14.11 -12.09 30.37
N LYS A 443 -13.63 -11.58 29.23
CA LYS A 443 -12.55 -12.17 28.42
C LYS A 443 -11.75 -11.09 27.73
N ALA A 444 -10.44 -11.25 27.72
CA ALA A 444 -9.51 -10.46 26.93
C ALA A 444 -8.42 -11.37 26.35
N ILE A 445 -8.02 -11.09 25.14
CA ILE A 445 -7.04 -11.90 24.41
C ILE A 445 -5.90 -11.01 23.94
N ALA A 446 -4.66 -11.46 24.17
CA ALA A 446 -3.48 -10.85 23.59
C ALA A 446 -2.74 -11.87 22.71
N PHE A 447 -2.49 -11.46 21.47
CA PHE A 447 -1.68 -12.23 20.52
C PHE A 447 -0.38 -11.50 20.25
N SER A 448 0.71 -12.24 20.18
CA SER A 448 2.02 -11.72 19.80
C SER A 448 2.57 -12.50 18.62
N LEU A 449 2.87 -11.82 17.55
CA LEU A 449 3.55 -12.43 16.40
C LEU A 449 5.05 -12.47 16.69
N CYS A 450 5.60 -13.68 16.77
CA CYS A 450 7.04 -13.90 16.88
C CYS A 450 7.61 -13.99 15.46
N ASN A 451 8.25 -12.92 15.00
CA ASN A 451 8.91 -12.92 13.70
C ASN A 451 10.15 -13.85 13.67
N ASN A 452 10.62 -14.18 12.47
CA ASN A 452 11.77 -15.09 12.28
C ASN A 452 13.12 -14.39 12.56
N THR A 453 13.22 -13.70 13.70
CA THR A 453 14.45 -13.13 14.23
C THR A 453 14.94 -13.97 15.42
N PRO A 454 16.22 -13.91 15.82
CA PRO A 454 16.71 -14.63 17.00
C PRO A 454 15.90 -14.36 18.27
N VAL A 455 15.46 -13.11 18.47
CA VAL A 455 14.61 -12.70 19.61
C VAL A 455 13.21 -13.31 19.49
N GLY A 456 12.61 -13.26 18.31
CA GLY A 456 11.28 -13.83 18.06
C GLY A 456 11.27 -15.34 18.22
N GLN A 457 12.28 -16.04 17.70
CA GLN A 457 12.43 -17.49 17.87
C GLN A 457 12.63 -17.89 19.34
N HIS A 458 13.46 -17.12 20.08
CA HIS A 458 13.67 -17.36 21.50
C HIS A 458 12.39 -17.15 22.31
N ALA A 459 11.66 -16.09 22.06
CA ALA A 459 10.40 -15.79 22.72
C ALA A 459 9.31 -16.84 22.40
N PHE A 460 9.26 -17.34 21.16
CA PHE A 460 8.35 -18.41 20.77
C PHE A 460 8.67 -19.73 21.50
N ALA A 461 9.96 -20.09 21.59
CA ALA A 461 10.40 -21.28 22.29
C ALA A 461 10.24 -21.18 23.83
N ASN A 462 10.32 -19.95 24.38
CA ASN A 462 10.27 -19.66 25.80
C ASN A 462 9.28 -18.51 26.09
N PRO A 463 7.95 -18.73 26.02
CA PRO A 463 6.97 -17.65 26.16
C PRO A 463 7.07 -16.88 27.49
N MET A 464 7.47 -17.56 28.57
CA MET A 464 7.63 -16.94 29.89
C MET A 464 8.77 -15.93 29.94
N TRP A 465 9.76 -16.03 29.03
CA TRP A 465 10.88 -15.08 28.97
C TRP A 465 10.40 -13.64 28.71
N ALA A 466 9.42 -13.45 27.84
CA ALA A 466 8.86 -12.13 27.55
C ALA A 466 8.11 -11.51 28.75
N LEU A 467 7.71 -12.32 29.74
CA LEU A 467 7.01 -11.90 30.96
C LEU A 467 7.94 -11.74 32.17
N GLN A 468 9.16 -12.27 32.08
CA GLN A 468 10.10 -12.19 33.18
C GLN A 468 10.70 -10.79 33.28
N THR A 469 10.33 -10.07 34.34
CA THR A 469 11.03 -8.85 34.71
C THR A 469 12.34 -9.19 35.37
N THR A 470 13.42 -9.15 34.65
CA THR A 470 14.74 -9.17 35.26
C THR A 470 14.98 -7.79 35.90
N ASN A 471 14.90 -7.75 37.23
CA ASN A 471 15.31 -6.56 37.99
C ASN A 471 16.84 -6.43 37.95
N HIS A 472 17.40 -6.26 36.77
CA HIS A 472 18.79 -5.87 36.66
C HIS A 472 18.88 -4.40 37.11
N MET A 473 19.46 -4.21 38.29
CA MET A 473 19.94 -2.88 38.64
C MET A 473 20.96 -2.49 37.57
N ILE A 474 20.50 -1.60 36.67
CA ILE A 474 21.37 -1.03 35.66
C ILE A 474 22.41 -0.21 36.41
N LYS A 475 23.61 -0.73 36.55
CA LYS A 475 24.75 0.08 36.97
C LYS A 475 25.10 1.00 35.82
N VAL A 476 24.51 2.20 35.84
CA VAL A 476 24.88 3.23 34.90
C VAL A 476 26.33 3.62 35.16
N ARG A 477 27.21 3.32 34.25
CA ARG A 477 28.56 3.88 34.20
C ARG A 477 28.53 5.01 33.18
N PRO A 478 28.32 6.26 33.63
CA PRO A 478 28.31 7.35 32.69
C PRO A 478 29.69 7.46 32.02
N SER A 479 29.71 7.67 30.72
CA SER A 479 30.95 7.94 30.00
C SER A 479 31.53 9.27 30.48
N GLN A 480 32.83 9.45 30.31
CA GLN A 480 33.48 10.73 30.66
C GLN A 480 32.84 11.92 29.94
N THR A 481 32.41 11.73 28.70
CA THR A 481 31.67 12.75 27.94
C THR A 481 30.35 13.16 28.61
N ILE A 482 29.57 12.20 29.12
CA ILE A 482 28.33 12.49 29.85
C ILE A 482 28.62 13.21 31.16
N ILE A 483 29.63 12.76 31.90
CA ILE A 483 30.06 13.41 33.14
C ILE A 483 30.46 14.85 32.85
N GLN A 484 31.31 15.09 31.85
CA GLN A 484 31.75 16.43 31.48
C GLN A 484 30.58 17.32 31.06
N ARG A 485 29.62 16.79 30.31
CA ARG A 485 28.40 17.52 29.95
C ARG A 485 27.61 17.99 31.19
N HIS A 486 27.49 17.13 32.20
CA HIS A 486 26.84 17.53 33.45
C HIS A 486 27.65 18.57 34.24
N ILE A 487 28.97 18.49 34.22
CA ILE A 487 29.88 19.47 34.79
C ILE A 487 29.72 20.82 34.10
N ASN A 488 29.70 20.84 32.76
CA ASN A 488 29.47 22.06 31.98
C ASN A 488 28.11 22.70 32.34
N SER A 489 27.06 21.88 32.43
CA SER A 489 25.73 22.31 32.81
C SER A 489 25.67 22.86 34.25
N PHE A 490 26.43 22.30 35.16
CA PHE A 490 26.54 22.78 36.55
C PHE A 490 27.16 24.16 36.62
N PHE A 491 28.27 24.40 35.95
CA PHE A 491 28.91 25.74 35.93
C PHE A 491 28.05 26.78 35.22
N PHE A 492 27.43 26.38 34.10
CA PHE A 492 26.53 27.26 33.38
C PHE A 492 25.32 27.69 34.23
N ARG A 493 24.72 26.73 34.96
CA ARG A 493 23.63 27.04 35.90
C ARG A 493 24.08 28.00 36.99
N GLN A 494 25.26 27.79 37.58
CA GLN A 494 25.79 28.68 38.60
C GLN A 494 25.99 30.09 38.06
N PHE A 495 26.55 30.24 36.89
CA PHE A 495 26.72 31.53 36.24
C PHE A 495 25.38 32.26 36.10
N ILE A 496 24.34 31.58 35.63
CA ILE A 496 23.00 32.19 35.48
C ILE A 496 22.40 32.56 36.85
N CYS A 497 22.57 31.72 37.87
CA CYS A 497 21.96 31.96 39.20
C CYS A 497 22.71 32.97 40.06
N ASP A 498 24.04 32.95 40.02
CA ASP A 498 24.86 33.75 40.96
C ASP A 498 25.10 35.18 40.47
N ASN A 499 25.06 35.42 39.15
CA ASN A 499 25.35 36.76 38.62
C ASN A 499 24.20 37.76 38.70
N GLY A 500 23.02 37.40 39.22
CA GLY A 500 21.92 38.32 39.47
C GLY A 500 21.56 39.31 38.35
N THR A 501 22.26 39.22 37.27
CA THR A 501 22.26 40.12 36.14
C THR A 501 21.26 39.60 35.10
N GLY A 502 19.97 39.77 35.34
CA GLY A 502 18.97 39.88 34.27
C GLY A 502 19.09 39.01 33.02
N ILE A 503 19.89 37.94 33.04
CA ILE A 503 19.92 36.96 31.98
C ILE A 503 18.56 36.26 32.01
N GLN A 504 17.67 36.76 31.17
CA GLN A 504 16.35 36.16 31.02
C GLN A 504 16.49 34.72 30.54
N ALA A 505 15.60 33.86 30.98
CA ALA A 505 15.54 32.47 30.55
C ALA A 505 15.32 32.27 29.02
N THR A 506 15.33 33.35 28.26
CA THR A 506 15.06 33.42 26.80
C THR A 506 16.20 34.09 26.02
N ILE A 507 17.45 34.07 26.52
CA ILE A 507 18.59 34.53 25.71
C ILE A 507 18.76 33.65 24.47
N SER A 508 18.91 34.26 23.30
CA SER A 508 19.22 33.53 22.08
C SER A 508 20.66 33.01 22.08
N ILE A 509 20.96 32.01 21.31
CA ILE A 509 22.33 31.48 21.15
C ILE A 509 23.26 32.60 20.65
N ASP A 510 22.81 33.38 19.67
CA ASP A 510 23.57 34.48 19.09
C ASP A 510 23.91 35.54 20.18
N GLU A 511 22.92 35.97 20.95
CA GLU A 511 23.13 36.94 22.05
C GLU A 511 24.06 36.37 23.12
N PHE A 512 23.98 35.09 23.41
CA PHE A 512 24.90 34.45 24.36
C PHE A 512 26.34 34.45 23.81
N MET A 513 26.55 33.99 22.55
CA MET A 513 27.88 33.86 21.96
C MET A 513 28.56 35.22 21.70
N THR A 514 27.79 36.25 21.38
CA THR A 514 28.33 37.61 21.05
C THR A 514 28.51 38.52 22.25
N SER A 515 27.66 38.44 23.28
CA SER A 515 27.66 39.41 24.38
C SER A 515 27.90 38.80 25.75
N THR A 516 27.59 37.54 25.98
CA THR A 516 27.58 36.93 27.32
C THR A 516 28.68 35.90 27.54
N CYS A 517 29.19 35.30 26.44
CA CYS A 517 30.16 34.22 26.50
C CYS A 517 31.47 34.61 27.20
N ASP A 518 32.00 35.81 26.93
CA ASP A 518 33.22 36.30 27.57
C ASP A 518 33.03 36.49 29.10
N ALA A 519 31.87 36.95 29.52
CA ALA A 519 31.54 37.04 30.93
C ALA A 519 31.44 35.64 31.60
N PHE A 520 30.96 34.67 30.88
CA PHE A 520 30.94 33.27 31.36
C PHE A 520 32.34 32.70 31.47
N VAL A 521 33.22 32.95 30.48
CA VAL A 521 34.63 32.53 30.53
C VAL A 521 35.35 33.16 31.71
N GLN A 522 35.15 34.48 31.98
CA GLN A 522 35.72 35.16 33.11
C GLN A 522 35.18 34.57 34.45
N PHE A 523 33.89 34.28 34.52
CA PHE A 523 33.30 33.58 35.66
C PHE A 523 33.95 32.24 35.95
N LEU A 524 34.25 31.43 34.92
CA LEU A 524 34.94 30.15 35.05
C LEU A 524 36.38 30.35 35.59
N GLU A 525 37.08 31.41 35.19
CA GLU A 525 38.41 31.72 35.69
C GLU A 525 38.37 32.07 37.19
N ASP A 526 37.43 32.90 37.60
CA ASP A 526 37.24 33.30 39.01
C ASP A 526 36.87 32.08 39.86
N MET A 527 36.03 31.19 39.33
CA MET A 527 35.62 29.97 40.00
C MET A 527 36.75 28.94 40.13
N SER A 528 37.74 28.95 39.24
CA SER A 528 38.86 27.97 39.24
C SER A 528 39.68 28.04 40.53
N THR A 529 39.81 29.22 41.13
CA THR A 529 40.55 29.49 42.35
C THR A 529 39.69 29.44 43.62
N ASN A 530 38.37 29.39 43.50
CA ASN A 530 37.44 29.49 44.62
C ASN A 530 37.26 28.15 45.37
N SER A 531 37.78 28.05 46.58
CA SER A 531 37.72 26.85 47.40
C SER A 531 36.29 26.52 47.91
N ALA A 532 35.40 27.47 48.02
CA ALA A 532 34.00 27.28 48.45
C ALA A 532 33.20 26.59 47.31
N GLU A 533 33.45 27.00 46.08
CA GLU A 533 32.81 26.40 44.90
C GLU A 533 33.29 24.96 44.62
N ARG A 534 34.56 24.69 44.83
CA ARG A 534 35.09 23.33 44.78
C ARG A 534 34.42 22.40 45.79
N ARG A 535 34.04 22.93 46.99
CA ARG A 535 33.27 22.18 47.99
C ARG A 535 31.81 21.94 47.54
N LYS A 536 31.16 22.93 46.91
CA LYS A 536 29.82 22.80 46.35
C LYS A 536 29.81 21.72 45.25
N PHE A 537 30.77 21.77 44.34
CA PHE A 537 30.98 20.75 43.31
C PHE A 537 31.11 19.34 43.89
N GLY A 538 31.96 19.18 44.90
CA GLY A 538 32.16 17.91 45.59
C GLY A 538 30.90 17.35 46.27
N LYS A 539 30.00 18.26 46.74
CA LYS A 539 28.70 17.81 47.27
C LYS A 539 27.75 17.30 46.21
N VAL A 540 27.85 17.79 44.97
CA VAL A 540 26.97 17.40 43.86
C VAL A 540 27.51 16.16 43.14
N PHE A 541 28.79 16.14 42.83
CA PHE A 541 29.42 15.09 42.01
C PHE A 541 30.19 14.03 42.82
N GLY A 542 30.38 14.27 44.10
CA GLY A 542 31.20 13.38 44.94
C GLY A 542 32.71 13.65 44.79
N THR A 543 33.50 12.99 45.62
CA THR A 543 34.96 13.18 45.67
C THR A 543 35.73 12.49 44.58
N ASN A 544 35.09 11.53 43.88
CA ASN A 544 35.74 10.73 42.84
C ASN A 544 35.72 11.35 41.45
N ILE A 545 34.96 12.44 41.26
CA ILE A 545 34.85 13.14 39.97
C ILE A 545 35.79 14.35 40.02
N PRO A 546 36.73 14.46 39.07
CA PRO A 546 37.68 15.57 39.05
C PRO A 546 36.96 16.89 38.75
N TYR A 547 37.45 17.95 39.36
CA TYR A 547 36.97 19.33 39.13
C TYR A 547 37.55 19.89 37.82
N THR A 548 36.88 19.59 36.70
CA THR A 548 37.37 19.85 35.34
C THR A 548 36.91 21.16 34.74
N ILE A 549 36.97 22.25 35.55
CA ILE A 549 36.52 23.57 35.10
C ILE A 549 37.28 24.10 33.91
N ASN A 550 38.59 23.80 33.79
CA ASN A 550 39.39 24.19 32.64
C ASN A 550 38.90 23.57 31.35
N ILE A 551 38.46 22.28 31.40
CA ILE A 551 37.87 21.63 30.22
C ILE A 551 36.58 22.35 29.80
N THR A 552 35.76 22.80 30.75
CA THR A 552 34.57 23.60 30.46
C THR A 552 34.94 24.93 29.80
N LYS A 553 35.95 25.60 30.32
CA LYS A 553 36.47 26.86 29.77
C LYS A 553 36.98 26.69 28.35
N ASP A 554 37.87 25.72 28.13
CA ASP A 554 38.42 25.45 26.79
C ASP A 554 37.32 25.09 25.79
N THR A 555 36.36 24.22 26.20
CA THR A 555 35.22 23.84 25.35
C THR A 555 34.36 25.04 24.92
N ILE A 556 34.03 25.95 25.83
CA ILE A 556 33.19 27.11 25.48
C ILE A 556 33.94 28.11 24.61
N THR A 557 35.24 28.29 24.86
CA THR A 557 36.10 29.15 24.03
C THR A 557 36.21 28.63 22.61
N ASP A 558 36.38 27.33 22.44
CA ASP A 558 36.45 26.69 21.13
C ASP A 558 35.09 26.83 20.40
N ILE A 559 33.97 26.58 21.08
CA ILE A 559 32.62 26.73 20.50
C ILE A 559 32.38 28.20 20.09
N GLN A 560 32.75 29.18 20.92
CA GLN A 560 32.60 30.60 20.58
C GLN A 560 33.40 30.96 19.32
N LYS A 561 34.61 30.44 19.22
CA LYS A 561 35.45 30.65 18.05
C LYS A 561 34.82 30.05 16.80
N GLU A 562 34.43 28.77 16.83
CA GLU A 562 33.75 28.09 15.71
C GLU A 562 32.46 28.82 15.30
N TYR A 563 31.69 29.32 16.28
CA TYR A 563 30.48 30.08 16.02
C TYR A 563 30.78 31.36 15.26
N ASN A 564 31.76 32.15 15.74
CA ASN A 564 32.16 33.42 15.11
C ASN A 564 32.73 33.22 13.70
N ASP A 565 33.53 32.17 13.51
CA ASP A 565 34.08 31.79 12.20
C ASP A 565 32.93 31.39 11.24
N SER A 566 31.98 30.59 11.70
CA SER A 566 30.81 30.16 10.89
C SER A 566 29.90 31.34 10.51
N ILE A 567 29.60 32.24 11.44
CA ILE A 567 28.80 33.46 11.17
C ILE A 567 29.52 34.35 10.15
N LYS A 568 30.86 34.48 10.25
CA LYS A 568 31.66 35.25 9.29
C LYS A 568 31.57 34.62 7.91
N GLU A 569 31.77 33.30 7.78
CA GLU A 569 31.70 32.59 6.49
C GLU A 569 30.31 32.74 5.85
N LEU A 570 29.23 32.58 6.65
CA LEU A 570 27.87 32.76 6.18
C LEU A 570 27.58 34.20 5.75
N SER A 571 28.11 35.19 6.49
CA SER A 571 27.98 36.60 6.14
C SER A 571 28.73 36.96 4.85
N ASP A 572 29.91 36.42 4.68
CA ASP A 572 30.70 36.60 3.46
C ASP A 572 30.00 35.94 2.25
N ALA A 573 29.44 34.72 2.44
CA ALA A 573 28.65 34.05 1.42
C ALA A 573 27.36 34.82 1.07
N PHE A 574 26.71 35.41 2.07
CA PHE A 574 25.51 36.23 1.87
C PHE A 574 25.81 37.47 1.00
N ILE A 575 26.95 38.10 1.22
CA ILE A 575 27.42 39.25 0.41
C ILE A 575 27.75 38.80 -1.03
N GLN A 576 28.39 37.65 -1.17
CA GLN A 576 28.79 37.11 -2.49
C GLN A 576 27.60 36.77 -3.39
N PHE A 577 26.46 36.36 -2.81
CA PHE A 577 25.27 35.95 -3.56
C PHE A 577 24.15 36.99 -3.57
N GLN A 578 24.49 38.30 -3.52
CA GLN A 578 23.52 39.40 -3.47
C GLN A 578 22.46 39.37 -4.59
N ASP A 579 22.81 38.85 -5.77
CA ASP A 579 21.94 38.82 -6.95
C ASP A 579 21.12 37.52 -7.09
N ASP A 580 21.26 36.53 -6.19
CA ASP A 580 20.50 35.27 -6.21
C ASP A 580 19.57 35.15 -5.01
N ASP A 581 18.33 35.60 -5.20
CA ASP A 581 17.30 35.62 -4.13
C ASP A 581 17.05 34.27 -3.47
N ARG A 582 17.19 33.15 -4.21
CA ARG A 582 16.96 31.80 -3.65
C ARG A 582 18.09 31.38 -2.72
N ARG A 583 19.35 31.62 -3.13
CA ARG A 583 20.53 31.30 -2.33
C ARG A 583 20.62 32.22 -1.12
N LYS A 584 20.31 33.50 -1.30
CA LYS A 584 20.24 34.50 -0.23
C LYS A 584 19.22 34.10 0.84
N MET A 585 18.03 33.64 0.44
CA MET A 585 17.01 33.18 1.38
C MET A 585 17.42 31.89 2.11
N ALA A 586 18.11 30.96 1.45
CA ALA A 586 18.64 29.75 2.06
C ALA A 586 19.71 30.06 3.11
N ILE A 587 20.68 30.96 2.80
CA ILE A 587 21.74 31.38 3.72
C ILE A 587 21.15 32.16 4.89
N SER A 588 20.18 33.05 4.67
CA SER A 588 19.48 33.79 5.73
C SER A 588 18.77 32.84 6.72
N ASN A 589 18.23 31.72 6.24
CA ASN A 589 17.62 30.71 7.10
C ASN A 589 18.64 29.86 7.88
N GLN A 590 19.90 29.80 7.43
CA GLN A 590 20.98 29.15 8.17
C GLN A 590 21.61 30.06 9.23
N ILE A 591 21.58 31.37 9.01
CA ILE A 591 22.05 32.37 9.99
C ILE A 591 21.06 32.51 11.15
N ARG A 592 19.76 32.34 10.91
CA ARG A 592 18.71 32.33 11.96
C ARG A 592 18.69 31.02 12.74
#